data_3db60ada90e1c2a2c36b9c7780a0d26c
#
_entry.id   3db60ada90e1c2a2c36b9c7780a0d26c
#
_cell.length_a   1.000
_cell.length_b   1.000
_cell.length_c   1.000
_cell.angle_alpha   90.00
_cell.angle_beta   90.00
_cell.angle_gamma   90.00
#
_symmetry.space_group_name_H-M   'P 1'
#
loop_
_entity.id
_entity.type
_entity.pdbx_description
1 polymer ?
#
loop_
_entity_poly.entity_id
_entity_poly.type
_entity_poly.pdbx_seq_one_letter_code
_entity_poly.pdbx_strand_id
1 'polypeptide(L)'
;MSVVAPEGSDPSHPAGPGAGPLLEVAGLTKRFGGVHAVNATTFDVGAGTITGLIGPNGSGKTTVFNVITGYLPADAGEVRFAGDRIRRPNPRRLYRRGLSRTFQQTRVFPEMTLLENLVVAVAQPAWAMGRRGIGRADAERSEELLDRFGLAAHARRKAGELSFGQRKLLEFATVLIGRPRLVLLDEPTSGVNPVMVEQMERHIREVHAEGVTFLVVEHDMSLVMRLCDPIVVLDHGSKIAEGHPHEVRGDPAVLEAYLGD
;
A
#
# COMPACT_ATOMS: atom_id res chain seq x y z
N MET A 1 15.92 18.70 43.51
CA MET A 1 15.18 19.08 42.28
C MET A 1 15.49 18.02 41.27
N SER A 2 14.59 17.03 41.15
CA SER A 2 14.74 15.93 40.21
C SER A 2 14.09 16.31 38.86
N VAL A 3 14.87 16.32 37.80
CA VAL A 3 14.40 16.55 36.44
C VAL A 3 13.81 15.22 35.93
N VAL A 4 12.48 15.22 35.74
CA VAL A 4 11.76 14.11 35.08
C VAL A 4 12.03 14.21 33.59
N ALA A 5 12.57 13.12 32.99
CA ALA A 5 12.73 12.98 31.55
C ALA A 5 11.34 12.78 30.89
N PRO A 6 11.09 13.32 29.68
CA PRO A 6 9.81 13.08 29.00
C PRO A 6 9.69 11.65 28.54
N GLU A 7 8.57 11.03 28.92
CA GLU A 7 8.15 9.69 28.48
C GLU A 7 8.08 9.60 26.94
N GLY A 8 8.65 8.52 26.42
CA GLY A 8 8.62 8.22 25.00
C GLY A 8 7.20 8.01 24.50
N SER A 9 6.85 8.70 23.44
CA SER A 9 5.57 8.55 22.73
C SER A 9 5.40 7.12 22.20
N ASP A 10 4.34 6.46 22.66
CA ASP A 10 3.87 5.17 22.15
C ASP A 10 3.53 5.29 20.64
N PRO A 11 4.14 4.49 19.74
CA PRO A 11 3.89 4.58 18.30
C PRO A 11 2.55 4.02 17.84
N SER A 12 1.65 3.61 18.75
CA SER A 12 0.39 2.92 18.45
C SER A 12 -0.85 3.80 18.39
N HIS A 13 -0.75 5.14 18.50
CA HIS A 13 -1.92 6.03 18.42
C HIS A 13 -2.06 6.65 17.03
N PRO A 14 -3.26 6.60 16.39
CA PRO A 14 -3.52 7.35 15.16
C PRO A 14 -3.39 8.85 15.43
N ALA A 15 -2.63 9.54 14.60
CA ALA A 15 -2.52 11.00 14.65
C ALA A 15 -3.93 11.61 14.44
N GLY A 16 -4.37 12.42 15.40
CA GLY A 16 -5.65 13.15 15.31
C GLY A 16 -5.67 14.16 14.14
N PRO A 17 -6.85 14.71 13.80
CA PRO A 17 -7.01 15.69 12.72
C PRO A 17 -6.17 16.95 13.03
N GLY A 18 -5.04 17.10 12.31
CA GLY A 18 -4.06 18.19 12.52
C GLY A 18 -2.61 17.78 12.22
N ALA A 19 -2.32 16.50 12.06
CA ALA A 19 -1.03 16.04 11.56
C ALA A 19 -0.96 16.25 10.04
N GLY A 20 0.17 16.78 9.53
CA GLY A 20 0.43 16.90 8.09
C GLY A 20 0.31 15.57 7.36
N PRO A 21 0.44 15.57 6.01
CA PRO A 21 0.27 14.36 5.21
C PRO A 21 1.23 13.25 5.64
N LEU A 22 0.74 11.99 5.61
CA LEU A 22 1.56 10.84 5.93
C LEU A 22 2.57 10.53 4.81
N LEU A 23 2.17 10.77 3.55
CA LEU A 23 3.03 10.69 2.37
C LEU A 23 2.92 11.99 1.59
N GLU A 24 4.06 12.57 1.24
CA GLU A 24 4.17 13.76 0.38
C GLU A 24 4.99 13.39 -0.86
N VAL A 25 4.46 13.72 -2.02
CA VAL A 25 5.12 13.57 -3.32
C VAL A 25 5.19 14.95 -3.95
N ALA A 26 6.40 15.52 -4.11
CA ALA A 26 6.59 16.89 -4.57
C ALA A 26 7.47 16.92 -5.83
N GLY A 27 6.90 17.35 -6.95
CA GLY A 27 7.59 17.52 -8.24
C GLY A 27 8.26 16.25 -8.74
N LEU A 28 7.69 15.08 -8.44
CA LEU A 28 8.29 13.80 -8.75
C LEU A 28 8.47 13.63 -10.25
N THR A 29 9.70 13.35 -10.67
CA THR A 29 10.03 13.08 -12.07
C THR A 29 10.81 11.79 -12.20
N LYS A 30 10.40 10.94 -13.16
CA LYS A 30 11.11 9.72 -13.53
C LYS A 30 11.13 9.54 -15.04
N ARG A 31 12.33 9.29 -15.58
CA ARG A 31 12.55 9.07 -17.01
C ARG A 31 13.10 7.67 -17.25
N PHE A 32 12.76 7.12 -18.40
CA PHE A 32 13.35 5.90 -18.94
C PHE A 32 13.78 6.21 -20.39
N GLY A 33 15.10 6.35 -20.61
CA GLY A 33 15.62 6.88 -21.90
C GLY A 33 15.07 8.28 -22.18
N GLY A 34 14.41 8.45 -23.33
CA GLY A 34 13.76 9.72 -23.71
C GLY A 34 12.33 9.93 -23.20
N VAL A 35 11.74 8.93 -22.52
CA VAL A 35 10.34 8.97 -22.10
C VAL A 35 10.21 9.42 -20.64
N HIS A 36 9.36 10.42 -20.39
CA HIS A 36 8.97 10.82 -19.05
C HIS A 36 7.82 9.91 -18.57
N ALA A 37 8.14 8.92 -17.76
CA ALA A 37 7.11 8.06 -17.16
C ALA A 37 6.37 8.73 -15.99
N VAL A 38 7.02 9.70 -15.33
CA VAL A 38 6.43 10.61 -14.33
C VAL A 38 7.04 11.99 -14.57
N ASN A 39 6.21 13.01 -14.61
CA ASN A 39 6.59 14.37 -14.98
C ASN A 39 6.10 15.40 -13.96
N ALA A 40 6.96 15.83 -13.08
CA ALA A 40 6.72 16.82 -12.02
C ALA A 40 5.43 16.59 -11.20
N THR A 41 5.05 15.34 -11.00
CA THR A 41 3.83 14.96 -10.29
C THR A 41 3.91 15.32 -8.81
N THR A 42 2.85 15.98 -8.31
CA THR A 42 2.74 16.43 -6.91
C THR A 42 1.37 16.05 -6.35
N PHE A 43 1.35 15.32 -5.24
CA PHE A 43 0.15 14.99 -4.46
C PHE A 43 0.54 14.53 -3.05
N ASP A 44 -0.45 14.50 -2.17
CA ASP A 44 -0.28 14.07 -0.80
C ASP A 44 -1.25 12.94 -0.45
N VAL A 45 -0.87 12.12 0.57
CA VAL A 45 -1.76 11.13 1.17
C VAL A 45 -1.91 11.50 2.65
N GLY A 46 -3.12 11.89 3.01
CA GLY A 46 -3.48 12.23 4.39
C GLY A 46 -3.39 11.00 5.31
N ALA A 47 -3.00 11.18 6.58
CA ALA A 47 -3.09 10.12 7.56
C ALA A 47 -4.56 9.70 7.77
N GLY A 48 -4.86 8.40 7.76
CA GLY A 48 -6.22 7.89 7.94
C GLY A 48 -7.13 8.15 6.73
N THR A 49 -6.58 8.22 5.50
CA THR A 49 -7.38 8.25 4.27
C THR A 49 -7.22 6.96 3.45
N ILE A 50 -8.18 6.69 2.57
CA ILE A 50 -8.03 5.74 1.46
C ILE A 50 -7.94 6.59 0.19
N THR A 51 -6.72 6.91 -0.24
CA THR A 51 -6.49 7.73 -1.43
C THR A 51 -6.42 6.85 -2.68
N GLY A 52 -7.16 7.20 -3.74
CA GLY A 52 -7.07 6.55 -5.04
C GLY A 52 -6.00 7.20 -5.93
N LEU A 53 -5.22 6.41 -6.64
CA LEU A 53 -4.32 6.87 -7.70
C LEU A 53 -4.72 6.17 -9.00
N ILE A 54 -5.43 6.89 -9.87
CA ILE A 54 -6.02 6.35 -11.09
C ILE A 54 -5.45 7.02 -12.35
N GLY A 55 -5.85 6.53 -13.51
CA GLY A 55 -5.47 7.05 -14.82
C GLY A 55 -5.38 5.93 -15.86
N PRO A 56 -5.29 6.26 -17.15
CA PRO A 56 -5.16 5.28 -18.24
C PRO A 56 -3.92 4.38 -18.12
N ASN A 57 -3.85 3.35 -18.96
CA ASN A 57 -2.65 2.52 -19.05
C ASN A 57 -1.46 3.38 -19.51
N GLY A 58 -0.30 3.17 -18.86
CA GLY A 58 0.88 3.97 -19.18
C GLY A 58 0.94 5.36 -18.53
N SER A 59 -0.07 5.79 -17.78
CA SER A 59 -0.08 7.10 -17.11
C SER A 59 0.96 7.29 -15.99
N GLY A 60 1.74 6.25 -15.65
CA GLY A 60 2.85 6.37 -14.69
C GLY A 60 2.58 5.85 -13.28
N LYS A 61 1.38 5.36 -12.95
CA LYS A 61 0.97 4.89 -11.62
C LYS A 61 1.96 3.89 -10.99
N THR A 62 2.29 2.82 -11.71
CA THR A 62 3.26 1.81 -11.26
C THR A 62 4.65 2.40 -11.04
N THR A 63 5.05 3.38 -11.86
CA THR A 63 6.33 4.08 -11.69
C THR A 63 6.34 4.92 -10.42
N VAL A 64 5.26 5.66 -10.15
CA VAL A 64 5.07 6.41 -8.91
C VAL A 64 5.16 5.46 -7.71
N PHE A 65 4.44 4.34 -7.72
CA PHE A 65 4.51 3.32 -6.65
C PHE A 65 5.94 2.79 -6.45
N ASN A 66 6.67 2.51 -7.54
CA ASN A 66 8.05 2.02 -7.45
C ASN A 66 8.99 3.05 -6.83
N VAL A 67 8.80 4.34 -7.10
CA VAL A 67 9.61 5.40 -6.48
C VAL A 67 9.25 5.57 -5.01
N ILE A 68 7.97 5.66 -4.66
CA ILE A 68 7.51 5.79 -3.27
C ILE A 68 8.03 4.64 -2.41
N THR A 69 7.97 3.42 -2.93
CA THR A 69 8.38 2.21 -2.19
C THR A 69 9.89 1.94 -2.25
N GLY A 70 10.65 2.81 -2.90
CA GLY A 70 12.12 2.72 -2.94
C GLY A 70 12.66 1.62 -3.84
N TYR A 71 11.89 1.12 -4.80
CA TYR A 71 12.37 0.21 -5.85
C TYR A 71 13.05 0.96 -6.99
N LEU A 72 12.67 2.23 -7.22
CA LEU A 72 13.30 3.10 -8.23
C LEU A 72 13.72 4.42 -7.58
N PRO A 73 14.87 4.99 -7.97
CA PRO A 73 15.23 6.36 -7.61
C PRO A 73 14.41 7.35 -8.46
N ALA A 74 14.01 8.47 -7.85
CA ALA A 74 13.53 9.63 -8.58
C ALA A 74 14.70 10.29 -9.34
N ASP A 75 14.43 10.90 -10.50
CA ASP A 75 15.41 11.71 -11.23
C ASP A 75 15.34 13.19 -10.80
N ALA A 76 14.12 13.66 -10.40
CA ALA A 76 13.92 14.96 -9.75
C ALA A 76 12.74 14.91 -8.80
N GLY A 77 12.58 15.96 -7.98
CA GLY A 77 11.56 16.03 -6.95
C GLY A 77 11.93 15.30 -5.67
N GLU A 78 10.96 15.15 -4.80
CA GLU A 78 11.16 14.43 -3.54
C GLU A 78 9.92 13.67 -3.09
N VAL A 79 10.15 12.62 -2.31
CA VAL A 79 9.11 11.88 -1.57
C VAL A 79 9.45 11.93 -0.10
N ARG A 80 8.44 12.27 0.73
CA ARG A 80 8.53 12.20 2.19
C ARG A 80 7.53 11.21 2.73
N PHE A 81 7.94 10.41 3.70
CA PHE A 81 7.06 9.50 4.42
C PHE A 81 7.19 9.77 5.91
N ALA A 82 6.05 10.08 6.55
CA ALA A 82 5.98 10.47 7.96
C ALA A 82 6.96 11.61 8.29
N GLY A 83 6.98 12.67 7.46
CA GLY A 83 7.82 13.84 7.58
C GLY A 83 9.27 13.68 7.13
N ASP A 84 9.76 12.44 6.94
CA ASP A 84 11.16 12.19 6.56
C ASP A 84 11.32 11.99 5.06
N ARG A 85 12.27 12.70 4.48
CA ARG A 85 12.63 12.55 3.06
C ARG A 85 13.22 11.17 2.76
N ILE A 86 12.72 10.52 1.73
CA ILE A 86 13.26 9.26 1.18
C ILE A 86 14.43 9.61 0.23
N ARG A 87 15.64 9.73 0.80
CA ARG A 87 16.82 10.13 0.02
C ARG A 87 17.44 9.01 -0.82
N ARG A 88 17.31 7.77 -0.37
CA ARG A 88 17.85 6.59 -1.04
C ARG A 88 16.80 5.50 -1.07
N PRO A 89 16.53 4.91 -2.24
CA PRO A 89 15.63 3.78 -2.37
C PRO A 89 16.09 2.64 -1.45
N ASN A 90 15.23 2.25 -0.53
CA ASN A 90 15.46 1.10 0.37
C ASN A 90 14.12 0.56 0.90
N PRO A 91 13.50 -0.39 0.18
CA PRO A 91 12.20 -0.96 0.56
C PRO A 91 12.19 -1.52 1.99
N ARG A 92 13.27 -2.20 2.42
CA ARG A 92 13.37 -2.77 3.77
C ARG A 92 13.34 -1.71 4.87
N ARG A 93 13.96 -0.54 4.63
CA ARG A 93 13.92 0.58 5.58
C ARG A 93 12.53 1.17 5.65
N LEU A 94 11.85 1.33 4.52
CA LEU A 94 10.48 1.84 4.44
C LEU A 94 9.50 0.90 5.12
N TYR A 95 9.62 -0.41 4.88
CA TYR A 95 8.82 -1.42 5.57
C TYR A 95 8.94 -1.32 7.09
N ARG A 96 10.16 -1.22 7.63
CA ARG A 96 10.37 -1.06 9.08
C ARG A 96 9.84 0.26 9.64
N ARG A 97 9.56 1.25 8.80
CA ARG A 97 8.93 2.52 9.17
C ARG A 97 7.40 2.48 9.01
N GLY A 98 6.85 1.34 8.61
CA GLY A 98 5.42 1.13 8.47
C GLY A 98 4.86 1.47 7.09
N LEU A 99 5.68 1.43 6.01
CA LEU A 99 5.21 1.51 4.63
C LEU A 99 5.27 0.12 4.00
N SER A 100 4.12 -0.47 3.70
CA SER A 100 3.98 -1.78 3.06
C SER A 100 3.35 -1.65 1.68
N ARG A 101 3.55 -2.64 0.81
CA ARG A 101 2.98 -2.68 -0.54
C ARG A 101 2.59 -4.10 -0.94
N THR A 102 1.44 -4.24 -1.63
CA THR A 102 1.16 -5.41 -2.48
C THR A 102 1.82 -5.23 -3.85
N PHE A 103 1.84 -6.29 -4.64
CA PHE A 103 2.33 -6.25 -6.02
C PHE A 103 1.24 -6.70 -6.98
N GLN A 104 1.26 -6.21 -8.22
CA GLN A 104 0.33 -6.60 -9.26
C GLN A 104 0.30 -8.12 -9.48
N GLN A 105 1.47 -8.77 -9.46
CA GLN A 105 1.57 -10.23 -9.38
C GLN A 105 1.71 -10.66 -7.93
N THR A 106 0.78 -11.51 -7.47
CA THR A 106 0.77 -12.02 -6.10
C THR A 106 2.10 -12.67 -5.72
N ARG A 107 2.76 -12.10 -4.70
CA ARG A 107 4.06 -12.54 -4.20
C ARG A 107 3.92 -13.37 -2.94
N VAL A 108 3.42 -14.58 -3.09
CA VAL A 108 3.46 -15.59 -2.02
C VAL A 108 4.48 -16.68 -2.36
N PHE A 109 5.02 -17.33 -1.35
CA PHE A 109 5.91 -18.48 -1.51
C PHE A 109 5.06 -19.73 -1.66
N PRO A 110 4.89 -20.30 -2.88
CA PRO A 110 3.91 -21.34 -3.15
C PRO A 110 4.19 -22.65 -2.40
N GLU A 111 5.47 -22.94 -2.14
CA GLU A 111 5.89 -24.16 -1.43
C GLU A 111 5.83 -24.06 0.10
N MET A 112 5.65 -22.84 0.63
CA MET A 112 5.48 -22.59 2.06
C MET A 112 4.01 -22.67 2.44
N THR A 113 3.75 -23.01 3.70
CA THR A 113 2.41 -22.92 4.29
C THR A 113 1.96 -21.47 4.40
N LEU A 114 0.65 -21.23 4.62
CA LEU A 114 0.14 -19.88 4.82
C LEU A 114 0.79 -19.22 6.04
N LEU A 115 0.92 -19.97 7.12
CA LEU A 115 1.57 -19.48 8.33
C LEU A 115 3.03 -19.07 8.09
N GLU A 116 3.81 -19.91 7.37
CA GLU A 116 5.20 -19.61 7.03
C GLU A 116 5.31 -18.36 6.13
N ASN A 117 4.37 -18.16 5.18
CA ASN A 117 4.33 -16.95 4.35
C ASN A 117 4.20 -15.68 5.19
N LEU A 118 3.34 -15.68 6.20
CA LEU A 118 3.16 -14.54 7.10
C LEU A 118 4.41 -14.30 7.96
N VAL A 119 4.96 -15.37 8.53
CA VAL A 119 6.13 -15.27 9.41
C VAL A 119 7.37 -14.75 8.67
N VAL A 120 7.60 -15.21 7.44
CA VAL A 120 8.73 -14.73 6.61
C VAL A 120 8.58 -13.25 6.27
N ALA A 121 7.36 -12.73 6.18
CA ALA A 121 7.10 -11.31 5.92
C ALA A 121 7.40 -10.40 7.11
N VAL A 122 7.53 -10.93 8.34
CA VAL A 122 7.96 -10.14 9.50
C VAL A 122 9.38 -9.62 9.28
N ALA A 123 9.59 -8.31 9.45
CA ALA A 123 10.91 -7.69 9.26
C ALA A 123 11.90 -8.10 10.33
N GLN A 124 12.52 -9.26 10.18
CA GLN A 124 13.55 -9.75 11.09
C GLN A 124 14.91 -9.12 10.79
N PRO A 125 15.73 -8.74 11.81
CA PRO A 125 17.11 -8.36 11.58
C PRO A 125 17.88 -9.56 11.02
N ALA A 126 18.78 -9.32 10.05
CA ALA A 126 19.51 -10.38 9.34
C ALA A 126 20.23 -11.40 10.26
N TRP A 127 20.67 -10.98 11.45
CA TRP A 127 21.31 -11.84 12.44
C TRP A 127 20.33 -12.75 13.19
N ALA A 128 19.03 -12.44 13.18
CA ALA A 128 17.99 -13.23 13.84
C ALA A 128 17.48 -14.38 12.96
N MET A 129 17.69 -14.32 11.65
CA MET A 129 17.21 -15.32 10.68
C MET A 129 17.81 -16.73 10.87
N GLY A 130 18.90 -16.89 11.65
CA GLY A 130 19.53 -18.18 11.91
C GLY A 130 19.42 -18.69 13.35
N ARG A 131 18.85 -17.91 14.28
CA ARG A 131 18.95 -18.20 15.73
C ARG A 131 17.63 -18.18 16.51
N ARG A 132 16.55 -17.68 15.93
CA ARG A 132 15.23 -17.70 16.59
C ARG A 132 14.25 -18.44 15.69
N GLY A 133 13.67 -19.51 16.22
CA GLY A 133 12.41 -20.00 15.71
C GLY A 133 11.36 -18.88 15.68
N ILE A 134 10.25 -19.09 15.01
CA ILE A 134 9.09 -18.20 14.96
C ILE A 134 8.80 -17.76 16.39
N GLY A 135 8.86 -16.45 16.66
CA GLY A 135 8.49 -15.92 17.96
C GLY A 135 7.02 -16.22 18.22
N ARG A 136 6.67 -16.57 19.46
CA ARG A 136 5.28 -16.89 19.83
C ARG A 136 4.32 -15.76 19.41
N ALA A 137 4.71 -14.50 19.61
CA ALA A 137 3.91 -13.34 19.23
C ALA A 137 3.71 -13.20 17.70
N ASP A 138 4.72 -13.57 16.89
CA ASP A 138 4.61 -13.55 15.43
C ASP A 138 3.67 -14.66 14.92
N ALA A 139 3.72 -15.84 15.58
CA ALA A 139 2.82 -16.95 15.26
C ALA A 139 1.37 -16.60 15.62
N GLU A 140 1.13 -16.12 16.84
CA GLU A 140 -0.20 -15.67 17.29
C GLU A 140 -0.78 -14.61 16.35
N ARG A 141 0.02 -13.60 15.99
CA ARG A 141 -0.39 -12.55 15.05
C ARG A 141 -0.70 -13.10 13.65
N SER A 142 0.08 -14.08 13.19
CA SER A 142 -0.17 -14.74 11.90
C SER A 142 -1.47 -15.53 11.90
N GLU A 143 -1.77 -16.24 12.99
CA GLU A 143 -3.02 -16.98 13.16
C GLU A 143 -4.23 -16.03 13.21
N GLU A 144 -4.14 -14.91 13.95
CA GLU A 144 -5.17 -13.86 13.98
C GLU A 144 -5.47 -13.30 12.59
N LEU A 145 -4.43 -13.01 11.80
CA LEU A 145 -4.63 -12.50 10.44
C LEU A 145 -5.24 -13.56 9.53
N LEU A 146 -4.79 -14.82 9.60
CA LEU A 146 -5.41 -15.90 8.82
C LEU A 146 -6.89 -16.10 9.17
N ASP A 147 -7.24 -16.00 10.44
CA ASP A 147 -8.64 -16.09 10.88
C ASP A 147 -9.46 -14.92 10.35
N ARG A 148 -8.96 -13.70 10.49
CA ARG A 148 -9.59 -12.48 9.97
C ARG A 148 -9.91 -12.54 8.48
N PHE A 149 -9.00 -13.12 7.69
CA PHE A 149 -9.17 -13.26 6.24
C PHE A 149 -9.89 -14.56 5.82
N GLY A 150 -10.42 -15.34 6.79
CA GLY A 150 -11.10 -16.60 6.50
C GLY A 150 -10.20 -17.70 5.97
N LEU A 151 -8.90 -17.63 6.27
CA LEU A 151 -7.87 -18.57 5.82
C LEU A 151 -7.38 -19.52 6.92
N ALA A 152 -7.92 -19.43 8.16
CA ALA A 152 -7.47 -20.22 9.32
C ALA A 152 -7.49 -21.74 9.05
N ALA A 153 -8.54 -22.26 8.40
CA ALA A 153 -8.66 -23.68 8.05
C ALA A 153 -7.56 -24.17 7.08
N HIS A 154 -6.88 -23.23 6.41
CA HIS A 154 -5.81 -23.51 5.45
C HIS A 154 -4.41 -23.18 5.98
N ALA A 155 -4.26 -22.75 7.24
CA ALA A 155 -3.01 -22.24 7.81
C ALA A 155 -1.78 -23.13 7.56
N ARG A 156 -1.95 -24.45 7.56
CA ARG A 156 -0.89 -25.47 7.37
C ARG A 156 -0.82 -26.02 5.93
N ARG A 157 -1.69 -25.53 5.01
CA ARG A 157 -1.63 -25.92 3.59
C ARG A 157 -0.58 -25.07 2.87
N LYS A 158 -0.02 -25.58 1.77
CA LYS A 158 0.86 -24.80 0.91
C LYS A 158 0.09 -23.69 0.20
N ALA A 159 0.66 -22.50 0.10
CA ALA A 159 0.04 -21.36 -0.58
C ALA A 159 -0.23 -21.63 -2.07
N GLY A 160 0.55 -22.50 -2.71
CA GLY A 160 0.33 -22.95 -4.09
C GLY A 160 -0.99 -23.70 -4.31
N GLU A 161 -1.58 -24.29 -3.26
CA GLU A 161 -2.85 -25.01 -3.33
C GLU A 161 -4.09 -24.09 -3.24
N LEU A 162 -3.89 -22.81 -2.92
CA LEU A 162 -4.96 -21.84 -2.81
C LEU A 162 -5.51 -21.43 -4.18
N SER A 163 -6.80 -21.07 -4.21
CA SER A 163 -7.37 -20.36 -5.36
C SER A 163 -6.69 -19.01 -5.55
N PHE A 164 -6.85 -18.42 -6.74
CA PHE A 164 -6.27 -17.10 -7.03
C PHE A 164 -6.74 -16.03 -6.03
N GLY A 165 -8.04 -15.96 -5.72
CA GLY A 165 -8.59 -15.01 -4.75
C GLY A 165 -8.05 -15.24 -3.34
N GLN A 166 -7.95 -16.52 -2.90
CA GLN A 166 -7.34 -16.83 -1.59
C GLN A 166 -5.88 -16.40 -1.51
N ARG A 167 -5.11 -16.53 -2.61
CA ARG A 167 -3.74 -16.01 -2.66
C ARG A 167 -3.68 -14.48 -2.53
N LYS A 168 -4.63 -13.75 -3.13
CA LYS A 168 -4.75 -12.29 -2.97
C LYS A 168 -5.04 -11.91 -1.51
N LEU A 169 -5.92 -12.65 -0.82
CA LEU A 169 -6.17 -12.43 0.61
C LEU A 169 -4.93 -12.74 1.46
N LEU A 170 -4.21 -13.82 1.16
CA LEU A 170 -2.96 -14.14 1.84
C LEU A 170 -1.91 -13.05 1.63
N GLU A 171 -1.77 -12.52 0.41
CA GLU A 171 -0.87 -11.39 0.14
C GLU A 171 -1.27 -10.15 0.93
N PHE A 172 -2.58 -9.86 1.02
CA PHE A 172 -3.04 -8.74 1.82
C PHE A 172 -2.73 -8.95 3.32
N ALA A 173 -2.95 -10.15 3.85
CA ALA A 173 -2.55 -10.50 5.21
C ALA A 173 -1.03 -10.32 5.45
N THR A 174 -0.19 -10.69 4.45
CA THR A 174 1.27 -10.55 4.55
C THR A 174 1.75 -9.10 4.63
N VAL A 175 1.08 -8.15 4.00
CA VAL A 175 1.46 -6.73 4.13
C VAL A 175 1.04 -6.13 5.46
N LEU A 176 0.03 -6.71 6.13
CA LEU A 176 -0.48 -6.24 7.42
C LEU A 176 0.27 -6.81 8.63
N ILE A 177 1.04 -7.89 8.48
CA ILE A 177 1.76 -8.52 9.60
C ILE A 177 2.72 -7.55 10.29
N GLY A 178 3.32 -6.63 9.52
CA GLY A 178 4.25 -5.60 10.00
C GLY A 178 3.58 -4.40 10.67
N ARG A 179 2.26 -4.40 10.90
CA ARG A 179 1.49 -3.27 11.42
C ARG A 179 1.80 -1.96 10.68
N PRO A 180 1.52 -1.88 9.37
CA PRO A 180 1.85 -0.71 8.57
C PRO A 180 1.01 0.50 8.99
N ARG A 181 1.60 1.69 8.81
CA ARG A 181 0.90 2.98 8.87
C ARG A 181 0.30 3.35 7.52
N LEU A 182 0.99 2.95 6.42
CA LEU A 182 0.57 3.16 5.03
C LEU A 182 0.71 1.86 4.25
N VAL A 183 -0.36 1.46 3.58
CA VAL A 183 -0.37 0.33 2.64
C VAL A 183 -0.62 0.85 1.23
N LEU A 184 0.28 0.50 0.31
CA LEU A 184 0.09 0.72 -1.11
C LEU A 184 -0.51 -0.55 -1.73
N LEU A 185 -1.71 -0.45 -2.30
CA LEU A 185 -2.40 -1.54 -2.97
C LEU A 185 -2.32 -1.36 -4.49
N ASP A 186 -1.71 -2.32 -5.17
CA ASP A 186 -1.48 -2.31 -6.61
C ASP A 186 -2.44 -3.32 -7.27
N GLU A 187 -3.58 -2.84 -7.76
CA GLU A 187 -4.65 -3.63 -8.38
C GLU A 187 -5.09 -4.83 -7.52
N PRO A 188 -5.50 -4.62 -6.25
CA PRO A 188 -5.81 -5.71 -5.34
C PRO A 188 -6.95 -6.60 -5.81
N THR A 189 -7.85 -6.09 -6.66
CA THR A 189 -9.02 -6.84 -7.17
C THR A 189 -8.87 -7.33 -8.61
N SER A 190 -7.73 -7.08 -9.26
CA SER A 190 -7.51 -7.54 -10.63
C SER A 190 -7.58 -9.07 -10.74
N GLY A 191 -8.41 -9.56 -11.70
CA GLY A 191 -8.56 -10.99 -12.01
C GLY A 191 -9.36 -11.81 -11.00
N VAL A 192 -10.03 -11.19 -10.01
CA VAL A 192 -10.91 -11.90 -9.08
C VAL A 192 -12.38 -11.72 -9.44
N ASN A 193 -13.23 -12.62 -8.95
CA ASN A 193 -14.67 -12.54 -9.17
C ASN A 193 -15.35 -11.44 -8.29
N PRO A 194 -16.58 -11.00 -8.63
CA PRO A 194 -17.26 -9.93 -7.92
C PRO A 194 -17.41 -10.16 -6.40
N VAL A 195 -17.67 -11.39 -5.96
CA VAL A 195 -17.80 -11.73 -4.53
C VAL A 195 -16.47 -11.46 -3.80
N MET A 196 -15.34 -11.77 -4.44
CA MET A 196 -14.02 -11.53 -3.89
C MET A 196 -13.69 -10.02 -3.88
N VAL A 197 -14.15 -9.25 -4.89
CA VAL A 197 -14.03 -7.78 -4.89
C VAL A 197 -14.72 -7.17 -3.66
N GLU A 198 -15.96 -7.57 -3.38
CA GLU A 198 -16.71 -7.11 -2.20
C GLU A 198 -16.03 -7.53 -0.88
N GLN A 199 -15.48 -8.74 -0.84
CA GLN A 199 -14.74 -9.22 0.33
C GLN A 199 -13.47 -8.39 0.54
N MET A 200 -12.70 -8.11 -0.51
CA MET A 200 -11.49 -7.27 -0.45
C MET A 200 -11.83 -5.84 -0.02
N GLU A 201 -12.87 -5.22 -0.59
CA GLU A 201 -13.36 -3.90 -0.21
C GLU A 201 -13.67 -3.84 1.29
N ARG A 202 -14.41 -4.83 1.81
CA ARG A 202 -14.74 -4.93 3.23
C ARG A 202 -13.49 -4.99 4.11
N HIS A 203 -12.53 -5.86 3.77
CA HIS A 203 -11.30 -5.98 4.53
C HIS A 203 -10.46 -4.70 4.51
N ILE A 204 -10.40 -3.98 3.38
CA ILE A 204 -9.72 -2.68 3.31
C ILE A 204 -10.39 -1.68 4.26
N ARG A 205 -11.73 -1.60 4.27
CA ARG A 205 -12.49 -0.70 5.17
C ARG A 205 -12.29 -1.05 6.64
N GLU A 206 -12.30 -2.34 6.99
CA GLU A 206 -12.06 -2.81 8.36
C GLU A 206 -10.67 -2.41 8.85
N VAL A 207 -9.64 -2.65 8.03
CA VAL A 207 -8.25 -2.28 8.36
C VAL A 207 -8.06 -0.76 8.41
N HIS A 208 -8.74 -0.02 7.52
CA HIS A 208 -8.75 1.44 7.54
C HIS A 208 -9.38 1.99 8.83
N ALA A 209 -10.48 1.41 9.30
CA ALA A 209 -11.13 1.79 10.54
C ALA A 209 -10.23 1.60 11.78
N GLU A 210 -9.20 0.75 11.69
CA GLU A 210 -8.14 0.59 12.71
C GLU A 210 -7.04 1.65 12.60
N GLY A 211 -7.17 2.64 11.70
CA GLY A 211 -6.24 3.77 11.53
C GLY A 211 -5.15 3.56 10.47
N VAL A 212 -5.20 2.48 9.69
CA VAL A 212 -4.26 2.27 8.58
C VAL A 212 -4.63 3.16 7.40
N THR A 213 -3.65 3.85 6.83
CA THR A 213 -3.79 4.68 5.63
C THR A 213 -3.57 3.83 4.38
N PHE A 214 -4.29 4.14 3.31
CA PHE A 214 -4.16 3.41 2.03
C PHE A 214 -3.88 4.37 0.87
N LEU A 215 -3.03 3.92 -0.07
CA LEU A 215 -2.92 4.45 -1.41
C LEU A 215 -3.21 3.30 -2.38
N VAL A 216 -4.29 3.44 -3.16
CA VAL A 216 -4.85 2.35 -3.97
C VAL A 216 -4.74 2.70 -5.45
N VAL A 217 -4.11 1.83 -6.24
CA VAL A 217 -4.20 1.82 -7.70
C VAL A 217 -5.21 0.77 -8.11
N GLU A 218 -6.24 1.15 -8.86
CA GLU A 218 -7.27 0.26 -9.38
C GLU A 218 -7.77 0.72 -10.74
N HIS A 219 -8.30 -0.23 -11.52
CA HIS A 219 -8.94 0.00 -12.81
C HIS A 219 -10.47 -0.08 -12.73
N ASP A 220 -11.02 -0.74 -11.71
CA ASP A 220 -12.46 -0.75 -11.46
C ASP A 220 -12.90 0.60 -10.86
N MET A 221 -13.36 1.48 -11.75
CA MET A 221 -13.84 2.82 -11.36
C MET A 221 -15.01 2.73 -10.35
N SER A 222 -15.84 1.69 -10.41
CA SER A 222 -16.94 1.53 -9.46
C SER A 222 -16.41 1.28 -8.05
N LEU A 223 -15.37 0.47 -7.91
CA LEU A 223 -14.69 0.24 -6.63
C LEU A 223 -13.99 1.50 -6.14
N VAL A 224 -13.23 2.17 -7.02
CA VAL A 224 -12.52 3.42 -6.67
C VAL A 224 -13.47 4.47 -6.12
N MET A 225 -14.59 4.73 -6.83
CA MET A 225 -15.58 5.73 -6.43
C MET A 225 -16.30 5.41 -5.11
N ARG A 226 -16.39 4.12 -4.73
CA ARG A 226 -16.97 3.71 -3.45
C ARG A 226 -15.96 3.70 -2.31
N LEU A 227 -14.70 3.41 -2.61
CA LEU A 227 -13.68 3.10 -1.60
C LEU A 227 -12.77 4.29 -1.28
N CYS A 228 -12.40 5.09 -2.29
CA CYS A 228 -11.33 6.08 -2.18
C CYS A 228 -11.88 7.50 -2.03
N ASP A 229 -11.29 8.25 -1.09
CA ASP A 229 -11.48 9.69 -0.92
C ASP A 229 -10.24 10.27 -0.19
N PRO A 230 -9.46 11.14 -0.85
CA PRO A 230 -9.57 11.69 -2.22
C PRO A 230 -9.10 10.73 -3.33
N ILE A 231 -9.30 11.17 -4.59
CA ILE A 231 -8.77 10.50 -5.78
C ILE A 231 -7.79 11.45 -6.48
N VAL A 232 -6.63 10.93 -6.87
CA VAL A 232 -5.61 11.59 -7.69
C VAL A 232 -5.62 10.95 -9.07
N VAL A 233 -5.69 11.73 -10.13
CA VAL A 233 -5.71 11.24 -11.50
C VAL A 233 -4.42 11.60 -12.21
N LEU A 234 -3.77 10.60 -12.79
CA LEU A 234 -2.58 10.75 -13.61
C LEU A 234 -2.90 10.52 -15.08
N ASP A 235 -2.33 11.35 -15.93
CA ASP A 235 -2.25 11.12 -17.37
C ASP A 235 -0.87 11.50 -17.89
N HIS A 236 -0.29 10.69 -18.80
CA HIS A 236 1.05 10.87 -19.36
C HIS A 236 2.13 11.30 -18.35
N GLY A 237 2.09 10.71 -17.15
CA GLY A 237 3.05 10.97 -16.07
C GLY A 237 2.78 12.22 -15.25
N SER A 238 1.74 13.00 -15.55
CA SER A 238 1.38 14.24 -14.85
C SER A 238 0.05 14.10 -14.11
N LYS A 239 -0.11 14.79 -12.99
CA LYS A 239 -1.41 14.89 -12.31
C LYS A 239 -2.32 15.85 -13.10
N ILE A 240 -3.50 15.36 -13.51
CA ILE A 240 -4.50 16.15 -14.22
C ILE A 240 -5.69 16.57 -13.35
N ALA A 241 -6.01 15.78 -12.31
CA ALA A 241 -7.07 16.10 -11.36
C ALA A 241 -6.77 15.52 -9.97
N GLU A 242 -7.37 16.13 -8.93
CA GLU A 242 -7.38 15.63 -7.55
C GLU A 242 -8.61 16.20 -6.84
N GLY A 243 -9.36 15.36 -6.12
CA GLY A 243 -10.54 15.79 -5.39
C GLY A 243 -11.40 14.63 -4.92
N HIS A 244 -12.61 14.97 -4.48
CA HIS A 244 -13.62 13.97 -4.11
C HIS A 244 -14.09 13.14 -5.32
N PRO A 245 -14.53 11.88 -5.11
CA PRO A 245 -14.96 11.01 -6.20
C PRO A 245 -15.94 11.63 -7.18
N HIS A 246 -16.94 12.40 -6.67
CA HIS A 246 -17.95 13.03 -7.51
C HIS A 246 -17.40 14.18 -8.38
N GLU A 247 -16.38 14.90 -7.90
CA GLU A 247 -15.70 15.97 -8.65
C GLU A 247 -14.86 15.37 -9.77
N VAL A 248 -14.04 14.38 -9.44
CA VAL A 248 -13.18 13.68 -10.39
C VAL A 248 -13.99 13.01 -11.50
N ARG A 249 -15.14 12.41 -11.16
CA ARG A 249 -16.03 11.76 -12.14
C ARG A 249 -16.58 12.73 -13.18
N GLY A 250 -16.79 14.00 -12.82
CA GLY A 250 -17.35 15.03 -13.70
C GLY A 250 -16.29 15.90 -14.38
N ASP A 251 -15.02 15.70 -14.10
CA ASP A 251 -13.94 16.55 -14.62
C ASP A 251 -13.71 16.27 -16.12
N PRO A 252 -13.81 17.32 -16.99
CA PRO A 252 -13.62 17.17 -18.42
C PRO A 252 -12.25 16.62 -18.81
N ALA A 253 -11.17 17.00 -18.11
CA ALA A 253 -9.82 16.49 -18.38
C ALA A 253 -9.70 14.99 -18.06
N VAL A 254 -10.40 14.54 -17.00
CA VAL A 254 -10.45 13.12 -16.65
C VAL A 254 -11.23 12.33 -17.70
N LEU A 255 -12.38 12.85 -18.13
CA LEU A 255 -13.19 12.20 -19.18
C LEU A 255 -12.42 12.09 -20.50
N GLU A 256 -11.72 13.15 -20.91
CA GLU A 256 -10.89 13.18 -22.12
C GLU A 256 -9.77 12.13 -22.05
N ALA A 257 -9.07 12.04 -20.90
CA ALA A 257 -7.97 11.07 -20.69
C ALA A 257 -8.43 9.60 -20.79
N TYR A 258 -9.68 9.29 -20.43
CA TYR A 258 -10.23 7.94 -20.51
C TYR A 258 -10.98 7.63 -21.81
N LEU A 259 -11.40 8.64 -22.58
CA LEU A 259 -12.11 8.48 -23.85
C LEU A 259 -11.20 8.67 -25.07
N GLY A 260 -10.00 9.22 -24.87
CA GLY A 260 -9.01 9.49 -25.92
C GLY A 260 -8.08 8.32 -26.25
N ASP A 261 -8.14 7.25 -25.47
CA ASP A 261 -7.48 5.97 -25.71
C ASP A 261 -8.49 4.99 -26.37
#